data_433c3ae5f266854efb73b7192aa87003
#
_entry.id   433c3ae5f266854efb73b7192aa87003
#
_cell.length_a   1.000
_cell.length_b   1.000
_cell.length_c   1.000
_cell.angle_alpha   90.00
_cell.angle_beta   90.00
_cell.angle_gamma   90.00
#
_symmetry.space_group_name_H-M   'P 1'
#
loop_
_entity.id
_entity.type
_entity.pdbx_description
1 polymer ?
#
loop_
_entity_poly.entity_id
_entity_poly.type
_entity_poly.pdbx_seq_one_letter_code
_entity_poly.pdbx_strand_id
1 'polypeptide(L)'
;NYFNACITTDKFSIGEYKLIGQKNIIKSEWASLESSIEYEKVKYLYDVSFVGGESSYRRWFVNELGARGIKVHCFGDRWDNGRVSYEEMEKIFSVTRINLNISNSIQYDIRYLMASPRNILNTLRGKKNKSQVKARVFEIPAQGGFELAEYVPCIEDYFDLGKEIVCYKDVDEAALLINHYLSNSLERESIKRAGVLKARQQHTYIHRIKDFMKDIAIFHEAESNV
;
A
#
# COMPACT_ATOMS: atom_id res chain seq x y z
N ASN A 1 12.04 7.59 -30.73
CA ASN A 1 11.00 7.19 -29.75
C ASN A 1 9.91 6.39 -30.45
N TYR A 2 9.59 5.21 -29.92
CA TYR A 2 8.50 4.38 -30.45
C TYR A 2 7.15 4.72 -29.83
N PHE A 3 7.12 5.60 -28.81
CA PHE A 3 5.91 5.96 -28.07
C PHE A 3 5.82 7.47 -27.91
N ASN A 4 4.64 8.02 -28.13
CA ASN A 4 4.37 9.47 -28.01
C ASN A 4 4.27 9.91 -26.55
N ALA A 5 3.87 9.01 -25.64
CA ALA A 5 3.82 9.25 -24.20
C ALA A 5 4.18 7.98 -23.43
N CYS A 6 4.60 8.12 -22.18
CA CYS A 6 4.72 7.00 -21.27
C CYS A 6 4.06 7.31 -19.92
N ILE A 7 3.60 6.25 -19.25
CA ILE A 7 2.97 6.33 -17.94
C ILE A 7 3.91 5.72 -16.92
N THR A 8 4.08 6.39 -15.78
CA THR A 8 4.82 5.84 -14.63
C THR A 8 4.02 6.00 -13.34
N THR A 9 4.11 4.98 -12.48
CA THR A 9 3.60 5.03 -11.11
C THR A 9 4.65 5.55 -10.12
N ASP A 10 5.87 5.79 -10.56
CA ASP A 10 6.99 6.23 -9.73
C ASP A 10 7.40 7.67 -10.06
N LYS A 11 7.14 8.59 -9.12
CA LYS A 11 7.52 10.01 -9.21
C LYS A 11 9.03 10.18 -9.44
N PHE A 12 9.85 9.33 -8.84
CA PHE A 12 11.30 9.42 -8.92
C PHE A 12 11.87 8.92 -10.26
N SER A 13 11.11 8.13 -11.01
CA SER A 13 11.52 7.66 -12.34
C SER A 13 11.32 8.69 -13.46
N ILE A 14 10.57 9.78 -13.22
CA ILE A 14 10.31 10.82 -14.22
C ILE A 14 11.62 11.40 -14.78
N GLY A 15 12.60 11.66 -13.91
CA GLY A 15 13.92 12.15 -14.31
C GLY A 15 14.66 11.17 -15.23
N GLU A 16 14.59 9.88 -14.94
CA GLU A 16 15.22 8.82 -15.75
C GLU A 16 14.60 8.74 -17.14
N TYR A 17 13.26 8.82 -17.25
CA TYR A 17 12.56 8.87 -18.55
C TYR A 17 12.94 10.11 -19.37
N LYS A 18 13.08 11.27 -18.72
CA LYS A 18 13.54 12.49 -19.40
C LYS A 18 14.96 12.34 -19.95
N LEU A 19 15.87 11.70 -19.20
CA LEU A 19 17.25 11.48 -19.64
C LEU A 19 17.37 10.60 -20.90
N ILE A 20 16.44 9.66 -21.10
CA ILE A 20 16.37 8.84 -22.32
C ILE A 20 15.57 9.50 -23.45
N GLY A 21 15.23 10.78 -23.31
CA GLY A 21 14.60 11.58 -24.35
C GLY A 21 13.07 11.49 -24.43
N GLN A 22 12.40 10.90 -23.40
CA GLN A 22 10.94 10.89 -23.34
C GLN A 22 10.43 12.25 -22.88
N LYS A 23 9.63 12.92 -23.73
CA LYS A 23 9.10 14.27 -23.47
C LYS A 23 7.77 14.22 -22.71
N ASN A 24 6.85 13.37 -23.15
CA ASN A 24 5.49 13.26 -22.61
C ASN A 24 5.45 12.14 -21.57
N ILE A 25 5.46 12.52 -20.29
CA ILE A 25 5.45 11.57 -19.18
C ILE A 25 4.27 11.87 -18.29
N ILE A 26 3.37 10.90 -18.15
CA ILE A 26 2.21 10.97 -17.28
C ILE A 26 2.51 10.21 -16.00
N LYS A 27 2.38 10.87 -14.86
CA LYS A 27 2.38 10.20 -13.56
C LYS A 27 0.97 9.72 -13.24
N SER A 28 0.76 8.42 -13.18
CA SER A 28 -0.52 7.84 -12.77
C SER A 28 -0.29 6.75 -11.74
N GLU A 29 -0.77 6.96 -10.52
CA GLU A 29 -0.61 6.01 -9.41
C GLU A 29 -1.56 4.81 -9.53
N TRP A 30 -1.27 3.80 -8.73
CA TRP A 30 -2.23 2.76 -8.39
C TRP A 30 -3.49 3.35 -7.78
N ALA A 31 -4.56 2.59 -7.79
CA ALA A 31 -5.84 2.97 -7.22
C ALA A 31 -6.60 1.73 -6.74
N SER A 32 -7.79 1.92 -6.18
CA SER A 32 -8.73 0.85 -5.91
C SER A 32 -9.82 0.78 -6.98
N LEU A 33 -10.44 -0.39 -7.12
CA LEU A 33 -11.75 -0.49 -7.73
C LEU A 33 -12.79 0.21 -6.84
N GLU A 34 -13.90 0.62 -7.42
CA GLU A 34 -15.04 1.12 -6.64
C GLU A 34 -15.58 0.02 -5.73
N SER A 35 -15.96 0.40 -4.52
CA SER A 35 -16.50 -0.51 -3.53
C SER A 35 -17.82 -0.03 -2.97
N SER A 36 -18.79 -0.93 -2.88
CA SER A 36 -20.08 -0.73 -2.23
C SER A 36 -20.16 -1.37 -0.85
N ILE A 37 -19.06 -1.86 -0.29
CA ILE A 37 -19.07 -2.53 1.01
C ILE A 37 -19.55 -1.56 2.10
N GLU A 38 -20.58 -1.97 2.84
CA GLU A 38 -21.02 -1.30 4.06
C GLU A 38 -20.07 -1.65 5.21
N TYR A 39 -19.11 -0.76 5.49
CA TYR A 39 -18.03 -1.00 6.46
C TYR A 39 -18.37 -0.56 7.90
N GLU A 40 -19.46 0.18 8.11
CA GLU A 40 -19.79 0.75 9.44
C GLU A 40 -20.47 -0.26 10.37
N LYS A 41 -21.17 -1.25 9.82
CA LYS A 41 -21.94 -2.24 10.58
C LYS A 41 -21.32 -3.64 10.57
N VAL A 42 -20.02 -3.73 10.33
CA VAL A 42 -19.34 -5.02 10.15
C VAL A 42 -18.92 -5.59 11.50
N LYS A 43 -19.19 -6.87 11.71
CA LYS A 43 -18.60 -7.62 12.83
C LYS A 43 -17.18 -8.00 12.49
N TYR A 44 -16.22 -7.53 13.27
CA TYR A 44 -14.80 -7.89 13.10
C TYR A 44 -14.57 -9.38 13.38
N LEU A 45 -13.83 -10.03 12.47
CA LEU A 45 -13.40 -11.43 12.58
C LEU A 45 -11.94 -11.55 12.97
N TYR A 46 -11.13 -10.56 12.59
CA TYR A 46 -9.68 -10.56 12.84
C TYR A 46 -9.27 -9.28 13.56
N ASP A 47 -8.33 -9.40 14.50
CA ASP A 47 -7.71 -8.24 15.13
C ASP A 47 -6.68 -7.61 14.19
N VAL A 48 -5.79 -8.43 13.62
CA VAL A 48 -4.79 -7.98 12.65
C VAL A 48 -4.75 -8.94 11.48
N SER A 49 -4.82 -8.43 10.26
CA SER A 49 -4.62 -9.22 9.04
C SER A 49 -3.55 -8.62 8.13
N PHE A 50 -2.99 -9.48 7.30
CA PHE A 50 -2.11 -9.12 6.20
C PHE A 50 -2.54 -9.88 4.95
N VAL A 51 -2.75 -9.16 3.84
CA VAL A 51 -3.08 -9.77 2.54
C VAL A 51 -1.99 -9.43 1.52
N GLY A 52 -1.21 -10.44 1.14
CA GLY A 52 -0.12 -10.29 0.17
C GLY A 52 0.75 -11.54 0.12
N GLY A 53 1.49 -11.73 -0.97
CA GLY A 53 2.40 -12.87 -1.09
C GLY A 53 3.49 -12.86 -0.02
N GLU A 54 3.92 -14.03 0.40
CA GLU A 54 5.02 -14.19 1.33
C GLU A 54 6.35 -13.76 0.70
N SER A 55 7.21 -13.18 1.51
CA SER A 55 8.64 -12.99 1.25
C SER A 55 9.41 -13.21 2.53
N SER A 56 10.73 -13.40 2.43
CA SER A 56 11.59 -13.59 3.64
C SER A 56 11.43 -12.45 4.65
N TYR A 57 11.34 -11.21 4.17
CA TYR A 57 11.14 -10.03 5.02
C TYR A 57 9.76 -10.03 5.68
N ARG A 58 8.70 -10.29 4.93
CA ARG A 58 7.33 -10.34 5.45
C ARG A 58 7.15 -11.43 6.49
N ARG A 59 7.71 -12.62 6.24
CA ARG A 59 7.68 -13.70 7.23
C ARG A 59 8.45 -13.35 8.49
N TRP A 60 9.64 -12.77 8.35
CA TRP A 60 10.39 -12.28 9.49
C TRP A 60 9.60 -11.24 10.28
N PHE A 61 9.00 -10.25 9.61
CA PHE A 61 8.22 -9.19 10.24
C PHE A 61 7.02 -9.74 11.02
N VAL A 62 6.27 -10.67 10.42
CA VAL A 62 5.13 -11.33 11.07
C VAL A 62 5.58 -12.17 12.26
N ASN A 63 6.71 -12.87 12.17
CA ASN A 63 7.27 -13.63 13.28
C ASN A 63 7.71 -12.71 14.43
N GLU A 64 8.31 -11.57 14.14
CA GLU A 64 8.68 -10.57 15.13
C GLU A 64 7.46 -9.98 15.86
N LEU A 65 6.35 -9.73 15.15
CA LEU A 65 5.08 -9.36 15.76
C LEU A 65 4.53 -10.50 16.65
N GLY A 66 4.64 -11.74 16.17
CA GLY A 66 4.26 -12.94 16.95
C GLY A 66 5.06 -13.08 18.24
N ALA A 67 6.37 -12.83 18.21
CA ALA A 67 7.23 -12.82 19.41
C ALA A 67 6.82 -11.73 20.43
N ARG A 68 6.13 -10.68 19.98
CA ARG A 68 5.57 -9.61 20.82
C ARG A 68 4.11 -9.87 21.22
N GLY A 69 3.61 -11.10 20.99
CA GLY A 69 2.24 -11.51 21.34
C GLY A 69 1.15 -11.05 20.36
N ILE A 70 1.50 -10.52 19.20
CA ILE A 70 0.56 -10.05 18.19
C ILE A 70 0.36 -11.13 17.13
N LYS A 71 -0.86 -11.70 17.08
CA LYS A 71 -1.24 -12.66 16.05
C LYS A 71 -1.68 -11.94 14.78
N VAL A 72 -1.00 -12.18 13.67
CA VAL A 72 -1.37 -11.67 12.34
C VAL A 72 -1.97 -12.80 11.50
N HIS A 73 -3.19 -12.60 10.98
CA HIS A 73 -3.83 -13.52 10.03
C HIS A 73 -3.34 -13.19 8.62
N CYS A 74 -2.45 -14.04 8.08
CA CYS A 74 -1.82 -13.82 6.79
C CYS A 74 -2.55 -14.59 5.66
N PHE A 75 -2.82 -13.89 4.55
CA PHE A 75 -3.45 -14.44 3.34
C PHE A 75 -2.59 -14.10 2.12
N GLY A 76 -2.51 -15.02 1.17
CA GLY A 76 -1.74 -14.84 -0.06
C GLY A 76 -0.85 -16.03 -0.38
N ASP A 77 -0.10 -15.90 -1.47
CA ASP A 77 0.81 -16.96 -1.91
C ASP A 77 1.80 -17.36 -0.83
N ARG A 78 1.96 -18.66 -0.59
CA ARG A 78 2.86 -19.29 0.39
C ARG A 78 2.55 -19.04 1.86
N TRP A 79 1.43 -18.39 2.21
CA TRP A 79 0.88 -18.36 3.56
C TRP A 79 -0.07 -19.55 3.78
N ASP A 80 -0.24 -19.97 5.04
CA ASP A 80 -1.07 -21.14 5.39
C ASP A 80 -2.54 -20.99 4.97
N ASN A 81 -3.09 -19.78 4.97
CA ASN A 81 -4.45 -19.51 4.49
C ASN A 81 -4.56 -19.44 2.96
N GLY A 82 -3.44 -19.54 2.23
CA GLY A 82 -3.43 -19.56 0.77
C GLY A 82 -3.81 -18.25 0.10
N ARG A 83 -3.96 -18.34 -1.24
CA ARG A 83 -4.42 -17.20 -2.06
C ARG A 83 -5.90 -16.96 -1.85
N VAL A 84 -6.31 -15.71 -1.91
CA VAL A 84 -7.69 -15.26 -1.84
C VAL A 84 -8.10 -14.58 -3.14
N SER A 85 -9.38 -14.68 -3.50
CA SER A 85 -9.96 -13.93 -4.60
C SER A 85 -10.01 -12.43 -4.27
N TYR A 86 -10.35 -11.59 -5.26
CA TYR A 86 -10.50 -10.16 -5.03
C TYR A 86 -11.64 -9.88 -4.05
N GLU A 87 -12.76 -10.55 -4.20
CA GLU A 87 -13.95 -10.43 -3.34
C GLU A 87 -13.67 -10.88 -1.91
N GLU A 88 -12.91 -11.96 -1.73
CA GLU A 88 -12.47 -12.42 -0.41
C GLU A 88 -11.53 -11.41 0.24
N MET A 89 -10.62 -10.82 -0.55
CA MET A 89 -9.71 -9.78 -0.07
C MET A 89 -10.47 -8.55 0.42
N GLU A 90 -11.43 -8.05 -0.36
CA GLU A 90 -12.30 -6.94 0.04
C GLU A 90 -13.00 -7.23 1.36
N LYS A 91 -13.57 -8.44 1.50
CA LYS A 91 -14.23 -8.89 2.72
C LYS A 91 -13.25 -8.95 3.90
N ILE A 92 -12.03 -9.48 3.71
CA ILE A 92 -11.01 -9.53 4.77
C ILE A 92 -10.69 -8.12 5.25
N PHE A 93 -10.50 -7.15 4.35
CA PHE A 93 -10.20 -5.78 4.74
C PHE A 93 -11.32 -5.16 5.57
N SER A 94 -12.57 -5.36 5.21
CA SER A 94 -13.69 -4.79 5.92
C SER A 94 -13.92 -5.43 7.30
N VAL A 95 -13.66 -6.73 7.46
CA VAL A 95 -13.90 -7.50 8.72
C VAL A 95 -12.67 -7.57 9.63
N THR A 96 -11.61 -6.84 9.33
CA THR A 96 -10.39 -6.78 10.15
C THR A 96 -10.29 -5.43 10.87
N ARG A 97 -9.92 -5.45 12.15
CA ARG A 97 -9.70 -4.21 12.93
C ARG A 97 -8.53 -3.41 12.44
N ILE A 98 -7.39 -4.07 12.15
CA ILE A 98 -6.16 -3.45 11.66
C ILE A 98 -5.65 -4.24 10.48
N ASN A 99 -5.67 -3.64 9.30
CA ASN A 99 -5.08 -4.20 8.10
C ASN A 99 -3.62 -3.75 7.99
N LEU A 100 -2.71 -4.69 8.22
CA LEU A 100 -1.28 -4.43 8.13
C LEU A 100 -0.86 -4.44 6.66
N ASN A 101 -0.16 -3.39 6.23
CA ASN A 101 0.41 -3.30 4.90
C ASN A 101 1.95 -3.27 4.98
N ILE A 102 2.60 -4.36 4.59
CA ILE A 102 4.06 -4.50 4.54
C ILE A 102 4.48 -4.33 3.08
N SER A 103 5.03 -3.17 2.76
CA SER A 103 5.35 -2.76 1.38
C SER A 103 6.37 -3.68 0.69
N ASN A 104 7.32 -4.26 1.43
CA ASN A 104 8.38 -5.11 0.87
C ASN A 104 9.23 -4.40 -0.21
N SER A 105 9.44 -3.11 -0.04
CA SER A 105 10.17 -2.31 -1.02
C SER A 105 11.67 -2.33 -0.78
N ILE A 106 12.11 -2.02 0.44
CA ILE A 106 13.52 -1.99 0.86
C ILE A 106 13.63 -2.74 2.18
N GLN A 107 14.62 -3.62 2.29
CA GLN A 107 14.77 -4.54 3.43
C GLN A 107 16.10 -4.27 4.14
N TYR A 108 16.27 -3.04 4.64
CA TYR A 108 17.47 -2.62 5.34
C TYR A 108 17.33 -2.59 6.87
N ASP A 109 16.31 -3.26 7.42
CA ASP A 109 16.25 -3.43 8.88
C ASP A 109 17.42 -4.33 9.32
N ILE A 110 18.29 -3.78 10.16
CA ILE A 110 19.50 -4.47 10.63
C ILE A 110 19.15 -5.77 11.35
N ARG A 111 18.03 -5.83 12.05
CA ARG A 111 17.56 -7.01 12.77
C ARG A 111 17.19 -8.12 11.79
N TYR A 112 16.53 -7.77 10.68
CA TYR A 112 16.24 -8.70 9.60
C TYR A 112 17.53 -9.22 8.96
N LEU A 113 18.51 -8.36 8.71
CA LEU A 113 19.78 -8.74 8.12
C LEU A 113 20.55 -9.68 9.04
N MET A 114 20.57 -9.41 10.35
CA MET A 114 21.26 -10.23 11.35
C MET A 114 20.53 -11.54 11.68
N ALA A 115 19.24 -11.65 11.40
CA ALA A 115 18.46 -12.85 11.69
C ALA A 115 18.91 -14.09 10.88
N SER A 116 19.54 -13.89 9.72
CA SER A 116 20.09 -14.99 8.91
C SER A 116 21.07 -14.47 7.85
N PRO A 117 22.21 -15.17 7.61
CA PRO A 117 23.11 -14.87 6.49
C PRO A 117 22.40 -14.88 5.12
N ARG A 118 21.35 -15.71 4.98
CA ARG A 118 20.52 -15.78 3.79
C ARG A 118 19.77 -14.47 3.52
N ASN A 119 19.38 -13.75 4.57
CA ASN A 119 18.70 -12.47 4.45
C ASN A 119 19.63 -11.40 3.87
N ILE A 120 20.88 -11.36 4.31
CA ILE A 120 21.91 -10.48 3.75
C ILE A 120 22.07 -10.77 2.25
N LEU A 121 22.21 -12.04 1.89
CA LEU A 121 22.38 -12.46 0.51
C LEU A 121 21.16 -12.10 -0.37
N ASN A 122 19.95 -12.29 0.16
CA ASN A 122 18.70 -11.92 -0.52
C ASN A 122 18.62 -10.41 -0.74
N THR A 123 19.00 -9.62 0.25
CA THR A 123 19.01 -8.14 0.16
C THR A 123 20.02 -7.65 -0.87
N LEU A 124 21.24 -8.20 -0.86
CA LEU A 124 22.29 -7.85 -1.83
C LEU A 124 21.95 -8.24 -3.28
N ARG A 125 21.22 -9.36 -3.46
CA ARG A 125 20.73 -9.81 -4.78
C ARG A 125 19.48 -9.06 -5.23
N GLY A 126 18.79 -8.39 -4.32
CA GLY A 126 17.58 -7.65 -4.61
C GLY A 126 17.88 -6.44 -5.51
N LYS A 127 17.21 -6.36 -6.66
CA LYS A 127 17.30 -5.20 -7.56
C LYS A 127 16.41 -4.03 -7.13
N LYS A 128 15.67 -4.18 -6.04
CA LYS A 128 14.73 -3.16 -5.55
C LYS A 128 15.48 -2.17 -4.66
N ASN A 129 15.72 -1.01 -5.16
CA ASN A 129 16.44 0.07 -4.47
C ASN A 129 15.55 1.28 -4.12
N LYS A 130 14.28 1.26 -4.50
CA LYS A 130 13.33 2.36 -4.26
C LYS A 130 12.04 1.82 -3.64
N SER A 131 11.56 2.52 -2.62
CA SER A 131 10.22 2.33 -2.07
C SER A 131 9.20 3.03 -2.96
N GLN A 132 8.04 2.41 -3.15
CA GLN A 132 6.97 2.93 -3.98
C GLN A 132 5.63 2.73 -3.28
N VAL A 133 4.74 3.70 -3.41
CA VAL A 133 3.34 3.54 -3.07
C VAL A 133 2.73 2.48 -3.99
N LYS A 134 2.01 1.52 -3.41
CA LYS A 134 1.43 0.38 -4.14
C LYS A 134 -0.09 0.34 -3.96
N ALA A 135 -0.74 -0.46 -4.77
CA ALA A 135 -2.20 -0.58 -4.81
C ALA A 135 -2.85 -0.77 -3.42
N ARG A 136 -2.21 -1.53 -2.52
CA ARG A 136 -2.75 -1.79 -1.16
C ARG A 136 -3.03 -0.52 -0.36
N VAL A 137 -2.22 0.53 -0.53
CA VAL A 137 -2.42 1.83 0.14
C VAL A 137 -3.79 2.45 -0.23
N PHE A 138 -4.32 2.13 -1.39
CA PHE A 138 -5.62 2.62 -1.86
C PHE A 138 -6.73 1.58 -1.66
N GLU A 139 -6.40 0.30 -1.82
CA GLU A 139 -7.37 -0.80 -1.76
C GLU A 139 -7.90 -1.02 -0.33
N ILE A 140 -7.03 -1.03 0.68
CA ILE A 140 -7.45 -1.28 2.07
C ILE A 140 -8.48 -0.26 2.52
N PRO A 141 -8.23 1.06 2.46
CA PRO A 141 -9.23 2.04 2.89
C PRO A 141 -10.45 2.04 1.98
N ALA A 142 -10.32 1.94 0.65
CA ALA A 142 -11.47 1.94 -0.25
C ALA A 142 -12.45 0.79 0.06
N GLN A 143 -11.94 -0.37 0.50
CA GLN A 143 -12.71 -1.53 0.90
C GLN A 143 -13.21 -1.50 2.36
N GLY A 144 -13.07 -0.36 3.03
CA GLY A 144 -13.59 -0.17 4.37
C GLY A 144 -12.67 -0.65 5.49
N GLY A 145 -11.38 -0.82 5.23
CA GLY A 145 -10.37 -1.21 6.21
C GLY A 145 -9.69 -0.03 6.90
N PHE A 146 -9.34 -0.19 8.19
CA PHE A 146 -8.32 0.64 8.81
C PHE A 146 -6.94 0.15 8.37
N GLU A 147 -6.11 1.02 7.84
CA GLU A 147 -4.79 0.67 7.33
C GLU A 147 -3.68 1.11 8.27
N LEU A 148 -2.80 0.17 8.61
CA LEU A 148 -1.51 0.42 9.23
C LEU A 148 -0.42 0.06 8.23
N ALA A 149 0.15 1.07 7.56
CA ALA A 149 1.06 0.91 6.43
C ALA A 149 2.52 1.09 6.82
N GLU A 150 3.41 0.30 6.22
CA GLU A 150 4.84 0.64 6.20
C GLU A 150 5.03 1.96 5.46
N TYR A 151 5.68 2.94 6.12
CA TYR A 151 5.93 4.23 5.52
C TYR A 151 6.76 4.10 4.24
N VAL A 152 6.28 4.72 3.20
CA VAL A 152 7.00 4.88 1.93
C VAL A 152 6.96 6.35 1.51
N PRO A 153 8.05 6.91 0.93
CA PRO A 153 8.05 8.29 0.46
C PRO A 153 6.89 8.61 -0.48
N CYS A 154 6.33 9.79 -0.35
CA CYS A 154 5.19 10.29 -1.12
C CYS A 154 3.82 9.66 -0.76
N ILE A 155 3.69 8.91 0.32
CA ILE A 155 2.37 8.45 0.79
C ILE A 155 1.52 9.65 1.24
N GLU A 156 2.16 10.73 1.71
CA GLU A 156 1.56 12.01 2.11
C GLU A 156 0.94 12.77 0.94
N ASP A 157 1.34 12.47 -0.29
CA ASP A 157 0.73 13.06 -1.50
C ASP A 157 -0.75 12.58 -1.67
N TYR A 158 -1.15 11.52 -0.94
CA TYR A 158 -2.45 10.85 -1.08
C TYR A 158 -3.31 10.85 0.17
N PHE A 159 -2.70 10.71 1.34
CA PHE A 159 -3.40 10.60 2.62
C PHE A 159 -2.74 11.44 3.71
N ASP A 160 -3.54 12.08 4.55
CA ASP A 160 -3.08 12.74 5.75
C ASP A 160 -2.68 11.70 6.81
N LEU A 161 -1.38 11.67 7.17
CA LEU A 161 -0.85 10.72 8.16
C LEU A 161 -1.45 10.98 9.56
N GLY A 162 -1.85 9.91 10.23
CA GLY A 162 -2.49 9.95 11.53
C GLY A 162 -3.96 10.40 11.52
N LYS A 163 -4.51 10.77 10.34
CA LYS A 163 -5.91 11.18 10.18
C LYS A 163 -6.68 10.31 9.21
N GLU A 164 -6.06 9.91 8.11
CA GLU A 164 -6.67 9.12 7.03
C GLU A 164 -5.99 7.76 6.87
N ILE A 165 -4.71 7.68 7.23
CA ILE A 165 -3.88 6.46 7.25
C ILE A 165 -2.90 6.55 8.41
N VAL A 166 -2.48 5.41 8.95
CA VAL A 166 -1.42 5.33 9.96
C VAL A 166 -0.21 4.64 9.36
N CYS A 167 0.97 5.23 9.56
CA CYS A 167 2.22 4.67 9.06
C CYS A 167 3.16 4.27 10.19
N TYR A 168 3.93 3.21 9.97
CA TYR A 168 5.03 2.75 10.82
C TYR A 168 6.32 2.68 10.02
N LYS A 169 7.47 2.85 10.69
CA LYS A 169 8.82 2.78 10.09
C LYS A 169 9.49 1.41 10.27
N ASP A 170 9.17 0.72 11.37
CA ASP A 170 9.78 -0.56 11.73
C ASP A 170 8.83 -1.45 12.52
N VAL A 171 9.26 -2.68 12.85
CA VAL A 171 8.43 -3.68 13.52
C VAL A 171 8.09 -3.29 14.97
N ASP A 172 8.95 -2.54 15.66
CA ASP A 172 8.68 -2.13 17.05
C ASP A 172 7.59 -1.06 17.08
N GLU A 173 7.68 -0.06 16.19
CA GLU A 173 6.64 0.95 16.04
C GLU A 173 5.33 0.32 15.57
N ALA A 174 5.37 -0.63 14.61
CA ALA A 174 4.18 -1.37 14.19
C ALA A 174 3.52 -2.08 15.38
N ALA A 175 4.29 -2.76 16.24
CA ALA A 175 3.77 -3.43 17.42
C ALA A 175 3.12 -2.47 18.43
N LEU A 176 3.75 -1.31 18.66
CA LEU A 176 3.21 -0.26 19.53
C LEU A 176 1.89 0.29 19.00
N LEU A 177 1.84 0.61 17.70
CA LEU A 177 0.65 1.15 17.04
C LEU A 177 -0.49 0.12 16.97
N ILE A 178 -0.18 -1.16 16.73
CA ILE A 178 -1.18 -2.23 16.77
C ILE A 178 -1.83 -2.28 18.17
N ASN A 179 -1.05 -2.33 19.23
CA ASN A 179 -1.58 -2.37 20.60
C ASN A 179 -2.39 -1.11 20.94
N HIS A 180 -1.91 0.07 20.51
CA HIS A 180 -2.61 1.32 20.69
C HIS A 180 -3.98 1.28 20.02
N TYR A 181 -4.05 0.96 18.73
CA TYR A 181 -5.30 1.00 17.97
C TYR A 181 -6.23 -0.19 18.26
N LEU A 182 -5.76 -1.30 18.78
CA LEU A 182 -6.63 -2.36 19.31
C LEU A 182 -7.35 -1.89 20.59
N SER A 183 -6.67 -1.08 21.42
CA SER A 183 -7.20 -0.55 22.68
C SER A 183 -8.06 0.71 22.47
N ASN A 184 -7.76 1.54 21.46
CA ASN A 184 -8.39 2.84 21.19
C ASN A 184 -9.33 2.76 19.98
N SER A 185 -10.46 2.06 20.15
CA SER A 185 -11.38 1.78 19.05
C SER A 185 -12.00 3.04 18.43
N LEU A 186 -12.33 4.06 19.24
CA LEU A 186 -12.95 5.29 18.73
C LEU A 186 -12.00 6.04 17.78
N GLU A 187 -10.72 6.17 18.15
CA GLU A 187 -9.70 6.80 17.33
C GLU A 187 -9.49 6.00 16.03
N ARG A 188 -9.32 4.67 16.14
CA ARG A 188 -9.19 3.79 14.98
C ARG A 188 -10.35 3.94 14.00
N GLU A 189 -11.61 3.91 14.49
CA GLU A 189 -12.79 4.03 13.64
C GLU A 189 -12.92 5.43 13.01
N SER A 190 -12.45 6.47 13.69
CA SER A 190 -12.39 7.83 13.14
C SER A 190 -11.44 7.92 11.96
N ILE A 191 -10.20 7.44 12.13
CA ILE A 191 -9.19 7.41 11.07
C ILE A 191 -9.66 6.53 9.91
N LYS A 192 -10.20 5.34 10.20
CA LYS A 192 -10.76 4.44 9.19
C LYS A 192 -11.79 5.15 8.32
N ARG A 193 -12.77 5.84 8.93
CA ARG A 193 -13.81 6.56 8.19
C ARG A 193 -13.23 7.64 7.27
N ALA A 194 -12.29 8.43 7.77
CA ALA A 194 -11.65 9.46 6.98
C ALA A 194 -10.87 8.87 5.79
N GLY A 195 -10.10 7.80 6.02
CA GLY A 195 -9.37 7.09 4.97
C GLY A 195 -10.29 6.46 3.91
N VAL A 196 -11.39 5.85 4.34
CA VAL A 196 -12.41 5.30 3.42
C VAL A 196 -13.01 6.40 2.54
N LEU A 197 -13.39 7.51 3.14
CA LEU A 197 -13.98 8.64 2.41
C LEU A 197 -12.99 9.19 1.39
N LYS A 198 -11.75 9.42 1.80
CA LYS A 198 -10.66 9.90 0.93
C LYS A 198 -10.40 8.95 -0.23
N ALA A 199 -10.22 7.66 0.03
CA ALA A 199 -9.92 6.67 -0.99
C ALA A 199 -11.05 6.55 -2.02
N ARG A 200 -12.31 6.47 -1.57
CA ARG A 200 -13.48 6.34 -2.46
C ARG A 200 -13.73 7.59 -3.29
N GLN A 201 -13.49 8.78 -2.74
CA GLN A 201 -13.75 10.04 -3.45
C GLN A 201 -12.62 10.48 -4.37
N GLN A 202 -11.37 10.00 -4.17
CA GLN A 202 -10.22 10.56 -4.88
C GLN A 202 -9.26 9.51 -5.46
N HIS A 203 -9.32 8.24 -5.00
CA HIS A 203 -8.30 7.25 -5.30
C HIS A 203 -8.85 5.95 -5.90
N THR A 204 -9.89 6.04 -6.72
CA THR A 204 -10.36 4.91 -7.55
C THR A 204 -9.75 4.97 -8.96
N TYR A 205 -9.76 3.85 -9.68
CA TYR A 205 -9.31 3.81 -11.07
C TYR A 205 -10.10 4.74 -11.99
N ILE A 206 -11.38 5.04 -11.68
CA ILE A 206 -12.16 6.02 -12.43
C ILE A 206 -11.53 7.42 -12.33
N HIS A 207 -11.04 7.81 -11.14
CA HIS A 207 -10.34 9.09 -10.98
C HIS A 207 -9.04 9.10 -11.78
N ARG A 208 -8.25 8.03 -11.74
CA ARG A 208 -6.99 7.91 -12.50
C ARG A 208 -7.22 8.00 -14.01
N ILE A 209 -8.26 7.33 -14.52
CA ILE A 209 -8.61 7.37 -15.94
C ILE A 209 -9.04 8.78 -16.36
N LYS A 210 -9.85 9.46 -15.54
CA LYS A 210 -10.26 10.86 -15.84
C LYS A 210 -9.06 11.80 -15.91
N ASP A 211 -8.12 11.69 -14.95
CA ASP A 211 -6.93 12.53 -14.93
C ASP A 211 -5.99 12.20 -16.11
N PHE A 212 -5.78 10.93 -16.38
CA PHE A 212 -5.03 10.45 -17.53
C PHE A 212 -5.57 10.97 -18.87
N MET A 213 -6.90 10.97 -19.06
CA MET A 213 -7.53 11.48 -20.28
C MET A 213 -7.34 12.98 -20.45
N LYS A 214 -7.32 13.75 -19.36
CA LYS A 214 -7.00 15.20 -19.41
C LYS A 214 -5.54 15.42 -19.86
N ASP A 215 -4.59 14.66 -19.29
CA ASP A 215 -3.17 14.79 -19.65
C ASP A 215 -2.92 14.45 -21.11
N ILE A 216 -3.58 13.41 -21.66
CA ILE A 216 -3.50 13.07 -23.08
C ILE A 216 -4.07 14.19 -23.96
N ALA A 217 -5.20 14.79 -23.61
CA ALA A 217 -5.78 15.87 -24.37
C ALA A 217 -4.81 17.07 -24.48
N ILE A 218 -4.16 17.43 -23.36
CA ILE A 218 -3.14 18.49 -23.33
C ILE A 218 -1.98 18.20 -24.30
N PHE A 219 -1.50 16.94 -24.34
CA PHE A 219 -0.42 16.57 -25.24
C PHE A 219 -0.82 16.67 -26.72
N HIS A 220 -2.05 16.25 -27.08
CA HIS A 220 -2.55 16.37 -28.45
C HIS A 220 -2.71 17.83 -28.89
N GLU A 221 -3.20 18.71 -28.02
CA GLU A 221 -3.31 20.14 -28.32
C GLU A 221 -1.92 20.78 -28.52
N ALA A 222 -0.93 20.38 -27.72
CA ALA A 222 0.43 20.88 -27.86
C ALA A 222 1.11 20.44 -29.18
N GLU A 223 0.84 19.21 -29.64
CA GLU A 223 1.36 18.70 -30.92
C GLU A 223 0.65 19.33 -32.13
N SER A 224 -0.61 19.73 -32.00
CA SER A 224 -1.39 20.35 -33.09
C SER A 224 -1.03 21.81 -33.33
N ASN A 225 -0.36 22.46 -32.39
CA ASN A 225 0.07 23.86 -32.44
C ASN A 225 1.54 24.04 -32.87
N VAL A 226 2.22 22.99 -33.29
CA VAL A 226 3.61 22.98 -33.84
C VAL A 226 3.60 22.59 -35.30
#